data_23700183cfb54d230eea0bf0d8d9175c
#
_entry.id   23700183cfb54d230eea0bf0d8d9175c
#
_cell.length_a   1.000
_cell.length_b   1.000
_cell.length_c   1.000
_cell.angle_alpha   90.00
_cell.angle_beta   90.00
_cell.angle_gamma   90.00
#
_symmetry.space_group_name_H-M   'P 1'
#
loop_
_entity.id
_entity.type
_entity.pdbx_description
1 polymer ?
#
loop_
_entity_poly.entity_id
_entity_poly.type
_entity_poly.pdbx_seq_one_letter_code
_entity_poly.pdbx_strand_id
1 'polypeptide(L)'
;MKKLIVLVMAFLFILGSLSAQEEQEEPKSKVKYSTNINLVISYPWEGRLGVTETFKVPVLNLDNPFMRDNNIKFKLGAELTPVTIEGKFNVVWTPLAFLEVYGGASIGSGWKLLTWHGLSLNQNKAGKTHKTPVNFKKAFYSANFGGALQFDLGAIVKSDWTHIIARMDQYFLYKGVTGVGQLDSWVIMDDNGENRNGFTYCASYVLGYQMPLPMNMIAFRVETGKTFFKVPAGIDKSTWGEDRVNMLFGPIISFKPIDKLSILLIAQWKTIRDYAPGELQKFYQTRTLDKSKRDKVIFRRVGIVFDVTLPNN
;
A
#
# COMPACT_ATOMS: atom_id res chain seq x y z
N MET A 1 -18.24 -17.40 -9.25
CA MET A 1 -17.91 -16.77 -10.54
C MET A 1 -19.01 -15.84 -11.03
N LYS A 2 -20.27 -16.26 -11.23
CA LYS A 2 -21.36 -15.37 -11.74
C LYS A 2 -21.58 -14.08 -10.93
N LYS A 3 -21.50 -14.11 -9.58
CA LYS A 3 -21.66 -12.93 -8.72
C LYS A 3 -20.48 -11.91 -8.83
N LEU A 4 -19.27 -12.37 -9.12
CA LEU A 4 -18.11 -11.51 -9.33
C LEU A 4 -18.20 -10.77 -10.68
N ILE A 5 -18.67 -11.47 -11.73
CA ILE A 5 -18.91 -10.89 -13.05
C ILE A 5 -19.98 -9.79 -12.96
N VAL A 6 -21.05 -10.00 -12.20
CA VAL A 6 -22.09 -9.01 -11.97
C VAL A 6 -21.55 -7.78 -11.24
N LEU A 7 -20.67 -7.96 -10.26
CA LEU A 7 -20.05 -6.84 -9.54
C LEU A 7 -19.12 -6.01 -10.45
N VAL A 8 -18.34 -6.67 -11.30
CA VAL A 8 -17.47 -6.02 -12.29
C VAL A 8 -18.32 -5.29 -13.36
N MET A 9 -19.41 -5.90 -13.83
CA MET A 9 -20.31 -5.29 -14.79
C MET A 9 -21.05 -4.09 -14.19
N ALA A 10 -21.51 -4.16 -12.94
CA ALA A 10 -22.12 -3.04 -12.24
C ALA A 10 -21.12 -1.87 -12.05
N PHE A 11 -19.85 -2.20 -11.74
CA PHE A 11 -18.79 -1.20 -11.62
C PHE A 11 -18.48 -0.51 -12.95
N LEU A 12 -18.43 -1.25 -14.06
CA LEU A 12 -18.26 -0.70 -15.40
C LEU A 12 -19.45 0.17 -15.84
N PHE A 13 -20.67 -0.18 -15.41
CA PHE A 13 -21.87 0.61 -15.70
C PHE A 13 -21.90 1.94 -14.92
N ILE A 14 -21.44 1.93 -13.66
CA ILE A 14 -21.27 3.16 -12.86
C ILE A 14 -20.20 4.07 -13.48
N LEU A 15 -19.10 3.51 -13.99
CA LEU A 15 -18.06 4.28 -14.69
C LEU A 15 -18.60 4.93 -15.99
N GLY A 16 -19.47 4.25 -16.73
CA GLY A 16 -20.10 4.79 -17.95
C GLY A 16 -21.05 5.94 -17.66
N SER A 17 -21.74 5.94 -16.52
CA SER A 17 -22.66 7.03 -16.14
C SER A 17 -21.96 8.28 -15.60
N LEU A 18 -20.76 8.14 -15.03
CA LEU A 18 -19.95 9.26 -14.53
C LEU A 18 -19.27 10.08 -15.65
N SER A 19 -19.14 9.52 -16.86
CA SER A 19 -18.55 10.22 -18.01
C SER A 19 -19.50 11.16 -18.77
N ALA A 20 -20.76 11.29 -18.34
CA ALA A 20 -21.80 12.06 -19.03
C ALA A 20 -22.12 13.44 -18.40
N GLN A 21 -21.28 13.93 -17.46
CA GLN A 21 -21.45 15.30 -16.96
C GLN A 21 -20.74 16.28 -17.89
N GLU A 22 -21.55 17.19 -18.48
CA GLU A 22 -21.10 18.29 -19.32
C GLU A 22 -20.19 19.26 -18.58
N GLU A 23 -19.12 19.70 -19.26
CA GLU A 23 -18.23 20.79 -18.83
C GLU A 23 -19.00 22.11 -18.71
N GLN A 24 -19.27 22.57 -17.50
CA GLN A 24 -19.53 23.99 -17.26
C GLN A 24 -18.19 24.70 -17.02
N GLU A 25 -17.89 25.73 -17.80
CA GLU A 25 -16.73 26.61 -17.58
C GLU A 25 -16.89 27.39 -16.27
N GLU A 26 -16.29 26.88 -15.21
CA GLU A 26 -16.12 27.61 -13.96
C GLU A 26 -14.82 28.46 -13.96
N PRO A 27 -14.77 29.58 -13.19
CA PRO A 27 -13.59 30.45 -13.13
C PRO A 27 -12.38 29.65 -12.66
N LYS A 28 -11.24 29.79 -13.35
CA LYS A 28 -9.98 29.05 -13.12
C LYS A 28 -9.57 29.13 -11.65
N SER A 29 -10.08 28.23 -10.84
CA SER A 29 -9.61 28.03 -9.45
C SER A 29 -8.13 27.67 -9.47
N LYS A 30 -7.34 28.27 -8.57
CA LYS A 30 -5.94 27.88 -8.37
C LYS A 30 -5.79 26.46 -7.82
N VAL A 31 -6.87 25.89 -7.27
CA VAL A 31 -6.93 24.54 -6.69
C VAL A 31 -7.48 23.58 -7.74
N LYS A 32 -6.77 22.49 -7.99
CA LYS A 32 -7.22 21.41 -8.88
C LYS A 32 -7.75 20.25 -8.05
N TYR A 33 -8.85 19.66 -8.51
CA TYR A 33 -9.49 18.51 -7.86
C TYR A 33 -9.38 17.28 -8.75
N SER A 34 -9.26 16.12 -8.15
CA SER A 34 -9.36 14.85 -8.88
C SER A 34 -9.85 13.74 -7.97
N THR A 35 -10.74 12.90 -8.48
CA THR A 35 -11.22 11.69 -7.83
C THR A 35 -10.51 10.49 -8.45
N ASN A 36 -9.89 9.67 -7.62
CA ASN A 36 -9.30 8.41 -8.02
C ASN A 36 -10.11 7.25 -7.46
N ILE A 37 -10.50 6.30 -8.32
CA ILE A 37 -11.19 5.08 -7.95
C ILE A 37 -10.26 3.91 -8.28
N ASN A 38 -9.97 3.10 -7.28
CA ASN A 38 -9.01 2.01 -7.36
C ASN A 38 -9.68 0.68 -7.00
N LEU A 39 -9.60 -0.30 -7.90
CA LEU A 39 -10.05 -1.68 -7.66
C LEU A 39 -8.86 -2.62 -7.76
N VAL A 40 -8.56 -3.32 -6.67
CA VAL A 40 -7.51 -4.34 -6.61
C VAL A 40 -8.14 -5.72 -6.50
N ILE A 41 -7.70 -6.64 -7.34
CA ILE A 41 -8.08 -8.05 -7.28
C ILE A 41 -6.78 -8.86 -7.32
N SER A 42 -6.58 -9.78 -6.39
CA SER A 42 -5.38 -10.61 -6.37
C SER A 42 -5.65 -12.06 -6.03
N TYR A 43 -4.69 -12.93 -6.38
CA TYR A 43 -4.63 -14.33 -5.96
C TYR A 43 -3.34 -14.55 -5.14
N PRO A 44 -3.37 -15.14 -3.95
CA PRO A 44 -4.58 -15.56 -3.20
C PRO A 44 -5.58 -14.41 -3.01
N TRP A 45 -6.86 -14.79 -2.89
CA TRP A 45 -7.98 -13.84 -3.01
C TRP A 45 -7.92 -12.66 -2.04
N GLU A 46 -7.73 -11.49 -2.60
CA GLU A 46 -7.89 -10.20 -1.95
C GLU A 46 -8.65 -9.29 -2.91
N GLY A 47 -9.77 -8.76 -2.48
CA GLY A 47 -10.54 -7.75 -3.21
C GLY A 47 -10.53 -6.45 -2.42
N ARG A 48 -10.26 -5.33 -3.08
CA ARG A 48 -10.19 -4.02 -2.43
C ARG A 48 -10.68 -2.94 -3.37
N LEU A 49 -11.63 -2.14 -2.89
CA LEU A 49 -12.13 -0.94 -3.55
C LEU A 49 -11.69 0.27 -2.75
N GLY A 50 -11.03 1.21 -3.40
CA GLY A 50 -10.62 2.48 -2.82
C GLY A 50 -11.19 3.66 -3.60
N VAL A 51 -11.49 4.74 -2.90
CA VAL A 51 -11.82 6.04 -3.48
C VAL A 51 -10.94 7.08 -2.79
N THR A 52 -10.31 7.95 -3.55
CA THR A 52 -9.46 9.01 -3.02
C THR A 52 -9.76 10.33 -3.72
N GLU A 53 -10.11 11.33 -2.93
CA GLU A 53 -10.25 12.72 -3.39
C GLU A 53 -8.94 13.46 -3.16
N THR A 54 -8.44 14.13 -4.19
CA THR A 54 -7.18 14.88 -4.15
C THR A 54 -7.42 16.35 -4.45
N PHE A 55 -6.97 17.21 -3.55
CA PHE A 55 -6.98 18.67 -3.67
C PHE A 55 -5.52 19.12 -3.88
N LYS A 56 -5.19 19.56 -5.09
CA LYS A 56 -3.84 20.04 -5.43
C LYS A 56 -3.81 21.56 -5.37
N VAL A 57 -3.08 22.11 -4.42
CA VAL A 57 -2.88 23.54 -4.20
C VAL A 57 -1.50 23.93 -4.72
N PRO A 58 -1.36 24.78 -5.75
CA PRO A 58 -0.06 25.29 -6.17
C PRO A 58 0.51 26.22 -5.10
N VAL A 59 1.80 26.08 -4.82
CA VAL A 59 2.51 26.87 -3.79
C VAL A 59 3.87 27.29 -4.36
N LEU A 60 4.23 28.57 -4.17
CA LEU A 60 5.56 29.11 -4.54
C LEU A 60 6.02 28.71 -5.96
N ASN A 61 5.10 28.80 -6.94
CA ASN A 61 5.43 28.53 -8.33
C ASN A 61 6.37 29.63 -8.85
N LEU A 62 7.62 29.27 -9.07
CA LEU A 62 8.65 30.13 -9.66
C LEU A 62 8.92 29.72 -11.11
N ASP A 63 9.40 30.66 -11.92
CA ASP A 63 9.79 30.43 -13.32
C ASP A 63 11.08 29.59 -13.46
N ASN A 64 11.23 28.59 -12.62
CA ASN A 64 12.31 27.64 -12.60
C ASN A 64 11.76 26.26 -12.97
N PRO A 65 12.34 25.51 -13.92
CA PRO A 65 11.88 24.17 -14.31
C PRO A 65 11.69 23.21 -13.14
N PHE A 66 12.51 23.30 -12.09
CA PHE A 66 12.43 22.44 -10.91
C PHE A 66 11.32 22.84 -9.92
N MET A 67 10.84 24.10 -9.95
CA MET A 67 9.86 24.63 -9.00
C MET A 67 8.52 25.01 -9.65
N ARG A 68 8.40 24.91 -10.97
CA ARG A 68 7.17 25.28 -11.72
C ARG A 68 5.94 24.52 -11.22
N ASP A 69 6.11 23.26 -10.80
CA ASP A 69 5.04 22.38 -10.33
C ASP A 69 5.00 22.23 -8.80
N ASN A 70 5.60 23.19 -8.06
CA ASN A 70 5.53 23.16 -6.60
C ASN A 70 4.07 23.21 -6.13
N ASN A 71 3.68 22.22 -5.34
CA ASN A 71 2.30 22.07 -4.89
C ASN A 71 2.20 21.26 -3.59
N ILE A 72 1.09 21.48 -2.89
CA ILE A 72 0.68 20.63 -1.78
C ILE A 72 -0.60 19.89 -2.20
N LYS A 73 -0.60 18.59 -2.06
CA LYS A 73 -1.76 17.72 -2.31
C LYS A 73 -2.33 17.25 -0.98
N PHE A 74 -3.59 17.54 -0.73
CA PHE A 74 -4.36 16.94 0.35
C PHE A 74 -5.18 15.80 -0.23
N LYS A 75 -5.04 14.60 0.35
CA LYS A 75 -5.72 13.41 -0.14
C LYS A 75 -6.59 12.83 0.97
N LEU A 76 -7.89 12.74 0.72
CA LEU A 76 -8.86 12.06 1.57
C LEU A 76 -9.29 10.77 0.88
N GLY A 77 -9.18 9.65 1.55
CA GLY A 77 -9.50 8.35 0.97
C GLY A 77 -10.35 7.49 1.88
N ALA A 78 -11.10 6.60 1.26
CA ALA A 78 -11.79 5.49 1.92
C ALA A 78 -11.47 4.20 1.16
N GLU A 79 -11.31 3.12 1.88
CA GLU A 79 -11.01 1.80 1.35
C GLU A 79 -11.91 0.76 1.96
N LEU A 80 -12.47 -0.11 1.13
CA LEU A 80 -13.36 -1.20 1.52
C LEU A 80 -12.82 -2.52 0.98
N THR A 81 -12.74 -3.52 1.84
CA THR A 81 -12.54 -4.92 1.47
C THR A 81 -13.73 -5.74 1.95
N PRO A 82 -13.87 -7.02 1.59
CA PRO A 82 -14.93 -7.86 2.14
C PRO A 82 -14.99 -7.93 3.66
N VAL A 83 -13.90 -7.58 4.35
CA VAL A 83 -13.74 -7.79 5.81
C VAL A 83 -13.13 -6.61 6.56
N THR A 84 -12.81 -5.50 5.89
CA THR A 84 -12.28 -4.27 6.52
C THR A 84 -12.83 -3.02 5.86
N ILE A 85 -12.88 -1.94 6.64
CA ILE A 85 -13.09 -0.58 6.16
C ILE A 85 -12.01 0.32 6.75
N GLU A 86 -11.47 1.25 5.95
CA GLU A 86 -10.40 2.15 6.37
C GLU A 86 -10.61 3.55 5.77
N GLY A 87 -10.46 4.58 6.61
CA GLY A 87 -10.35 5.97 6.19
C GLY A 87 -8.89 6.42 6.20
N LYS A 88 -8.49 7.24 5.22
CA LYS A 88 -7.11 7.68 5.01
C LYS A 88 -7.04 9.18 4.80
N PHE A 89 -6.02 9.81 5.37
CA PHE A 89 -5.67 11.20 5.10
C PHE A 89 -4.18 11.28 4.83
N ASN A 90 -3.80 11.97 3.73
CA ASN A 90 -2.40 12.18 3.40
C ASN A 90 -2.19 13.61 2.91
N VAL A 91 -1.04 14.17 3.26
CA VAL A 91 -0.53 15.44 2.73
C VAL A 91 0.78 15.13 2.00
N VAL A 92 0.90 15.60 0.76
CA VAL A 92 2.10 15.44 -0.05
C VAL A 92 2.51 16.81 -0.54
N TRP A 93 3.69 17.27 -0.13
CA TRP A 93 4.32 18.47 -0.64
C TRP A 93 5.38 18.11 -1.68
N THR A 94 5.29 18.71 -2.88
CA THR A 94 6.25 18.55 -3.97
C THR A 94 7.02 19.89 -4.12
N PRO A 95 8.06 20.14 -3.30
CA PRO A 95 8.81 21.40 -3.37
C PRO A 95 9.62 21.50 -4.67
N LEU A 96 10.09 20.38 -5.19
CA LEU A 96 10.86 20.28 -6.42
C LEU A 96 10.31 19.13 -7.27
N ALA A 97 10.45 19.20 -8.58
CA ALA A 97 9.93 18.19 -9.52
C ALA A 97 10.39 16.75 -9.23
N PHE A 98 11.54 16.61 -8.57
CA PHE A 98 12.13 15.32 -8.22
C PHE A 98 12.03 14.95 -6.74
N LEU A 99 11.46 15.80 -5.89
CA LEU A 99 11.38 15.61 -4.44
C LEU A 99 9.94 15.72 -3.95
N GLU A 100 9.49 14.72 -3.22
CA GLU A 100 8.25 14.76 -2.45
C GLU A 100 8.55 14.56 -0.95
N VAL A 101 7.85 15.32 -0.10
CA VAL A 101 7.80 15.12 1.35
C VAL A 101 6.35 14.86 1.70
N TYR A 102 6.09 13.83 2.50
CA TYR A 102 4.70 13.47 2.78
C TYR A 102 4.50 12.96 4.20
N GLY A 103 3.26 13.07 4.65
CA GLY A 103 2.80 12.49 5.89
C GLY A 103 1.34 12.12 5.78
N GLY A 104 0.93 11.15 6.58
CA GLY A 104 -0.45 10.69 6.55
C GLY A 104 -0.82 9.87 7.76
N ALA A 105 -2.13 9.62 7.86
CA ALA A 105 -2.71 8.78 8.89
C ALA A 105 -3.88 7.98 8.31
N SER A 106 -4.15 6.84 8.92
CA SER A 106 -5.33 6.05 8.61
C SER A 106 -5.95 5.47 9.88
N ILE A 107 -7.23 5.19 9.79
CA ILE A 107 -7.98 4.49 10.83
C ILE A 107 -9.00 3.57 10.16
N GLY A 108 -9.14 2.37 10.71
CA GLY A 108 -10.07 1.40 10.17
C GLY A 108 -10.48 0.35 11.19
N SER A 109 -11.37 -0.52 10.78
CA SER A 109 -11.78 -1.68 11.55
C SER A 109 -12.07 -2.86 10.64
N GLY A 110 -12.32 -4.02 11.24
CA GLY A 110 -12.60 -5.22 10.48
C GLY A 110 -13.54 -6.16 11.20
N TRP A 111 -14.11 -7.07 10.43
CA TRP A 111 -15.05 -8.08 10.89
C TRP A 111 -14.70 -9.45 10.32
N LYS A 112 -15.40 -10.48 10.78
CA LYS A 112 -15.31 -11.81 10.22
C LYS A 112 -16.45 -12.01 9.21
N LEU A 113 -16.14 -12.50 8.03
CA LEU A 113 -17.09 -12.90 7.00
C LEU A 113 -16.76 -14.35 6.56
N LEU A 114 -17.62 -15.29 6.90
CA LEU A 114 -17.39 -16.71 6.65
C LEU A 114 -16.05 -17.19 7.28
N THR A 115 -15.10 -17.58 6.46
CA THR A 115 -13.75 -18.00 6.87
C THR A 115 -12.74 -16.87 6.85
N TRP A 116 -13.10 -15.71 6.32
CA TRP A 116 -12.21 -14.56 6.20
C TRP A 116 -12.27 -13.68 7.45
N HIS A 117 -11.10 -13.25 7.90
CA HIS A 117 -10.97 -12.39 9.07
C HIS A 117 -10.38 -11.05 8.67
N GLY A 118 -11.08 -9.94 9.01
CA GLY A 118 -10.57 -8.59 8.81
C GLY A 118 -9.49 -8.24 9.83
N LEU A 119 -9.90 -7.80 11.01
CA LEU A 119 -8.99 -7.56 12.13
C LEU A 119 -9.13 -8.68 13.16
N SER A 120 -8.02 -9.30 13.53
CA SER A 120 -7.97 -10.37 14.55
C SER A 120 -6.80 -10.17 15.49
N LEU A 121 -6.96 -10.56 16.74
CA LEU A 121 -5.89 -10.63 17.74
C LEU A 121 -5.33 -12.06 17.80
N ASN A 122 -4.03 -12.17 17.94
CA ASN A 122 -3.37 -13.45 18.19
C ASN A 122 -3.32 -13.71 19.70
N GLN A 123 -3.99 -14.74 20.14
CA GLN A 123 -4.04 -15.17 21.54
C GLN A 123 -3.31 -16.49 21.74
N ASN A 124 -2.70 -16.66 22.90
CA ASN A 124 -2.14 -17.95 23.31
C ASN A 124 -3.26 -18.84 23.84
N LYS A 125 -3.49 -19.97 23.16
CA LYS A 125 -4.35 -21.05 23.68
C LYS A 125 -3.57 -22.36 23.69
N ALA A 126 -3.30 -22.88 24.87
CA ALA A 126 -2.53 -24.11 25.05
C ALA A 126 -1.18 -24.12 24.29
N GLY A 127 -0.42 -23.03 24.35
CA GLY A 127 0.87 -22.89 23.68
C GLY A 127 0.81 -22.62 22.17
N LYS A 128 -0.40 -22.51 21.58
CA LYS A 128 -0.61 -22.30 20.15
C LYS A 128 -1.20 -20.91 19.85
N THR A 129 -0.89 -20.36 18.68
CA THR A 129 -1.53 -19.12 18.22
C THR A 129 -2.97 -19.38 17.78
N HIS A 130 -3.89 -18.66 18.42
CA HIS A 130 -5.31 -18.63 18.06
C HIS A 130 -5.73 -17.25 17.60
N LYS A 131 -6.24 -17.11 16.38
CA LYS A 131 -6.73 -15.85 15.83
C LYS A 131 -8.16 -15.59 16.31
N THR A 132 -8.39 -14.48 17.00
CA THR A 132 -9.70 -14.06 17.51
C THR A 132 -10.17 -12.82 16.79
N PRO A 133 -11.23 -12.87 15.94
CA PRO A 133 -11.76 -11.71 15.25
C PRO A 133 -12.33 -10.69 16.25
N VAL A 134 -12.12 -9.40 15.98
CA VAL A 134 -12.58 -8.32 16.86
C VAL A 134 -13.96 -7.77 16.50
N ASN A 135 -14.44 -7.97 15.28
CA ASN A 135 -15.79 -7.61 14.81
C ASN A 135 -16.20 -6.18 15.22
N PHE A 136 -15.46 -5.18 14.73
CA PHE A 136 -15.63 -3.74 15.02
C PHE A 136 -15.33 -3.28 16.45
N LYS A 137 -15.02 -4.16 17.41
CA LYS A 137 -14.75 -3.79 18.81
C LYS A 137 -13.42 -3.04 19.00
N LYS A 138 -12.55 -3.06 18.00
CA LYS A 138 -11.25 -2.37 18.00
C LYS A 138 -10.99 -1.75 16.65
N ALA A 139 -10.23 -0.65 16.64
CA ALA A 139 -9.76 -0.01 15.44
C ALA A 139 -8.26 -0.29 15.26
N PHE A 140 -7.83 -0.56 14.02
CA PHE A 140 -6.43 -0.41 13.63
C PHE A 140 -6.21 1.02 13.14
N TYR A 141 -5.00 1.51 13.33
CA TYR A 141 -4.61 2.84 12.87
C TYR A 141 -3.15 2.85 12.43
N SER A 142 -2.82 3.81 11.59
CA SER A 142 -1.45 4.05 11.18
C SER A 142 -1.15 5.54 11.06
N ALA A 143 0.12 5.89 11.18
CA ALA A 143 0.64 7.21 10.83
C ALA A 143 1.98 7.04 10.14
N ASN A 144 2.24 7.83 9.10
CA ASN A 144 3.50 7.79 8.37
C ASN A 144 4.06 9.21 8.14
N PHE A 145 5.38 9.27 8.00
CA PHE A 145 6.09 10.46 7.56
C PHE A 145 7.34 10.05 6.79
N GLY A 146 7.58 10.69 5.64
CA GLY A 146 8.71 10.36 4.79
C GLY A 146 8.89 11.28 3.61
N GLY A 147 9.74 10.85 2.69
CA GLY A 147 10.01 11.53 1.45
C GLY A 147 10.34 10.58 0.32
N ALA A 148 10.22 11.09 -0.90
CA ALA A 148 10.55 10.37 -2.11
C ALA A 148 11.42 11.22 -3.02
N LEU A 149 12.40 10.57 -3.63
CA LEU A 149 13.16 11.09 -4.77
C LEU A 149 12.73 10.34 -6.01
N GLN A 150 12.48 11.06 -7.09
CA GLN A 150 12.18 10.46 -8.38
C GLN A 150 13.03 11.10 -9.47
N PHE A 151 13.40 10.29 -10.44
CA PHE A 151 14.18 10.69 -11.59
C PHE A 151 13.58 10.07 -12.83
N ASP A 152 13.52 10.86 -13.93
CA ASP A 152 13.14 10.41 -15.24
C ASP A 152 14.20 10.86 -16.24
N LEU A 153 14.84 9.94 -16.93
CA LEU A 153 15.86 10.23 -17.94
C LEU A 153 15.29 11.07 -19.09
N GLY A 154 14.00 10.93 -19.41
CA GLY A 154 13.28 11.74 -20.39
C GLY A 154 13.28 13.25 -20.08
N ALA A 155 13.51 13.65 -18.83
CA ALA A 155 13.69 15.05 -18.47
C ALA A 155 14.99 15.66 -19.05
N ILE A 156 16.00 14.84 -19.32
CA ILE A 156 17.31 15.24 -19.87
C ILE A 156 17.34 14.96 -21.37
N VAL A 157 16.96 13.74 -21.77
CA VAL A 157 16.97 13.29 -23.17
C VAL A 157 15.55 13.32 -23.70
N LYS A 158 15.22 14.34 -24.49
CA LYS A 158 13.86 14.56 -25.00
C LYS A 158 13.53 13.58 -26.13
N SER A 159 12.95 12.44 -25.77
CA SER A 159 12.40 11.44 -26.71
C SER A 159 11.37 10.61 -25.98
N ASP A 160 10.27 10.27 -26.63
CA ASP A 160 9.20 9.46 -26.08
C ASP A 160 9.64 8.04 -25.68
N TRP A 161 10.83 7.62 -26.10
CA TRP A 161 11.42 6.30 -25.86
C TRP A 161 12.57 6.30 -24.84
N THR A 162 12.87 7.43 -24.19
CA THR A 162 14.00 7.52 -23.25
C THR A 162 13.56 7.67 -21.79
N HIS A 163 12.34 7.32 -21.47
CA HIS A 163 11.82 7.42 -20.10
C HIS A 163 12.24 6.23 -19.24
N ILE A 164 13.43 6.31 -18.64
CA ILE A 164 13.83 5.44 -17.55
C ILE A 164 13.50 6.14 -16.24
N ILE A 165 12.58 5.55 -15.50
CA ILE A 165 12.06 6.11 -14.23
C ILE A 165 12.73 5.38 -13.09
N ALA A 166 13.36 6.13 -12.19
CA ALA A 166 13.83 5.65 -10.91
C ALA A 166 13.13 6.42 -9.79
N ARG A 167 12.56 5.70 -8.82
CA ARG A 167 11.93 6.30 -7.63
C ARG A 167 12.40 5.59 -6.38
N MET A 168 12.74 6.38 -5.36
CA MET A 168 13.12 5.92 -4.05
C MET A 168 12.26 6.63 -3.01
N ASP A 169 11.51 5.87 -2.22
CA ASP A 169 10.73 6.36 -1.08
C ASP A 169 11.35 5.84 0.22
N GLN A 170 11.41 6.71 1.24
CA GLN A 170 11.84 6.33 2.58
C GLN A 170 10.93 6.99 3.62
N TYR A 171 10.40 6.18 4.56
CA TYR A 171 9.47 6.68 5.55
C TYR A 171 9.45 5.86 6.83
N PHE A 172 9.07 6.52 7.90
CA PHE A 172 8.67 5.86 9.15
C PHE A 172 7.17 5.63 9.15
N LEU A 173 6.78 4.46 9.60
CA LEU A 173 5.40 4.03 9.71
C LEU A 173 5.15 3.53 11.14
N TYR A 174 4.21 4.16 11.83
CA TYR A 174 3.64 3.62 13.06
C TYR A 174 2.35 2.87 12.73
N LYS A 175 2.18 1.68 13.29
CA LYS A 175 0.93 0.92 13.22
C LYS A 175 0.49 0.52 14.60
N GLY A 176 -0.82 0.47 14.82
CA GLY A 176 -1.37 0.03 16.08
C GLY A 176 -2.81 -0.43 16.00
N VAL A 177 -3.25 -1.09 17.07
CA VAL A 177 -4.65 -1.45 17.33
C VAL A 177 -5.03 -0.91 18.70
N THR A 178 -6.22 -0.33 18.82
CA THR A 178 -6.71 0.27 20.05
C THR A 178 -6.86 -0.74 21.17
N GLY A 179 -6.36 -0.38 22.37
CA GLY A 179 -6.43 -1.24 23.54
C GLY A 179 -5.68 -2.57 23.41
N VAL A 180 -4.57 -2.56 22.68
CA VAL A 180 -3.65 -3.70 22.49
C VAL A 180 -2.28 -3.30 23.00
N GLY A 181 -1.63 -4.18 23.76
CA GLY A 181 -0.30 -3.95 24.30
C GLY A 181 0.79 -4.06 23.22
N GLN A 182 1.98 -3.50 23.51
CA GLN A 182 3.12 -3.54 22.57
C GLN A 182 3.66 -4.95 22.29
N LEU A 183 3.40 -5.90 23.17
CA LEU A 183 3.80 -7.30 23.02
C LEU A 183 2.73 -8.15 22.36
N ASP A 184 1.49 -7.68 22.29
CA ASP A 184 0.40 -8.40 21.65
C ASP A 184 0.50 -8.28 20.14
N SER A 185 0.19 -9.34 19.42
CA SER A 185 0.15 -9.30 17.98
C SER A 185 -1.26 -9.38 17.42
N TRP A 186 -1.40 -8.84 16.24
CA TRP A 186 -2.64 -8.78 15.53
C TRP A 186 -2.45 -8.96 14.03
N VAL A 187 -3.53 -9.27 13.34
CA VAL A 187 -3.58 -9.58 11.92
C VAL A 187 -4.64 -8.76 11.26
N ILE A 188 -4.37 -8.21 10.07
CA ILE A 188 -5.37 -7.67 9.15
C ILE A 188 -5.42 -8.58 7.93
N MET A 189 -6.63 -8.98 7.52
CA MET A 189 -6.88 -9.78 6.30
C MET A 189 -6.03 -11.04 6.20
N ASP A 190 -5.92 -11.78 7.30
CA ASP A 190 -5.13 -13.02 7.37
C ASP A 190 -3.68 -12.92 6.88
N ASP A 191 -3.14 -11.71 6.77
CA ASP A 191 -1.71 -11.53 6.59
C ASP A 191 -0.96 -12.24 7.71
N ASN A 192 0.22 -12.78 7.46
CA ASN A 192 0.91 -13.78 8.28
C ASN A 192 1.19 -13.42 9.76
N GLY A 193 0.31 -12.64 10.35
CA GLY A 193 0.00 -12.62 11.75
C GLY A 193 0.99 -12.05 12.73
N GLU A 194 1.91 -11.19 12.30
CA GLU A 194 2.94 -10.71 13.20
C GLU A 194 3.06 -9.18 13.27
N ASN A 195 1.93 -8.49 13.07
CA ASN A 195 1.88 -7.07 13.34
C ASN A 195 1.77 -6.80 14.84
N ARG A 196 2.38 -5.71 15.28
CA ARG A 196 2.32 -5.18 16.64
C ARG A 196 2.20 -3.69 16.63
N ASN A 197 1.83 -3.13 17.77
CA ASN A 197 1.87 -1.69 17.96
C ASN A 197 3.33 -1.23 18.02
N GLY A 198 3.76 -0.43 17.04
CA GLY A 198 5.12 0.07 16.99
C GLY A 198 5.52 0.66 15.64
N PHE A 199 6.76 1.12 15.59
CA PHE A 199 7.36 1.73 14.41
C PHE A 199 7.98 0.70 13.48
N THR A 200 7.96 1.03 12.20
CA THR A 200 8.69 0.35 11.13
C THR A 200 9.35 1.42 10.26
N TYR A 201 10.63 1.28 9.98
CA TYR A 201 11.27 2.02 8.91
C TYR A 201 11.03 1.27 7.61
N CYS A 202 10.55 1.98 6.59
CA CYS A 202 10.21 1.44 5.29
C CYS A 202 11.01 2.16 4.20
N ALA A 203 11.43 1.40 3.19
CA ALA A 203 11.95 1.97 1.96
C ALA A 203 11.35 1.23 0.76
N SER A 204 11.11 1.96 -0.33
CA SER A 204 10.61 1.41 -1.59
C SER A 204 11.46 1.95 -2.74
N TYR A 205 11.85 1.06 -3.63
CA TYR A 205 12.65 1.37 -4.81
C TYR A 205 11.92 0.86 -6.04
N VAL A 206 11.77 1.71 -7.04
CA VAL A 206 11.17 1.36 -8.33
C VAL A 206 12.15 1.75 -9.43
N LEU A 207 12.43 0.82 -10.31
CA LEU A 207 13.13 1.07 -11.56
C LEU A 207 12.22 0.61 -12.70
N GLY A 208 11.91 1.50 -13.63
CA GLY A 208 10.98 1.23 -14.71
C GLY A 208 11.40 1.84 -16.03
N TYR A 209 10.87 1.29 -17.09
CA TYR A 209 10.95 1.82 -18.44
C TYR A 209 9.54 2.16 -18.92
N GLN A 210 9.33 3.41 -19.28
CA GLN A 210 8.05 3.89 -19.80
C GLN A 210 8.13 4.05 -21.31
N MET A 211 7.07 3.66 -22.00
CA MET A 211 6.97 3.60 -23.46
C MET A 211 5.73 4.36 -23.94
N PRO A 212 5.76 4.94 -25.15
CA PRO A 212 4.59 5.57 -25.78
C PRO A 212 3.67 4.52 -26.45
N LEU A 213 3.31 3.48 -25.70
CA LEU A 213 2.47 2.35 -26.15
C LEU A 213 1.30 2.18 -25.18
N PRO A 214 0.22 1.44 -25.55
CA PRO A 214 -0.82 1.05 -24.60
C PRO A 214 -0.28 0.29 -23.39
N MET A 215 0.72 -0.59 -23.57
CA MET A 215 1.58 -1.08 -22.48
C MET A 215 2.63 -0.01 -22.19
N ASN A 216 2.28 0.90 -21.31
CA ASN A 216 3.04 2.13 -21.15
C ASN A 216 4.20 2.03 -20.17
N MET A 217 4.31 0.97 -19.35
CA MET A 217 5.43 0.83 -18.42
C MET A 217 5.70 -0.62 -18.06
N ILE A 218 6.96 -0.98 -17.97
CA ILE A 218 7.47 -2.18 -17.30
C ILE A 218 8.40 -1.71 -16.18
N ALA A 219 8.20 -2.19 -14.96
CA ALA A 219 9.00 -1.79 -13.82
C ALA A 219 9.28 -2.99 -12.90
N PHE A 220 10.30 -2.84 -12.07
CA PHE A 220 10.56 -3.72 -10.95
C PHE A 220 10.54 -2.91 -9.66
N ARG A 221 9.84 -3.43 -8.63
CA ARG A 221 9.71 -2.78 -7.33
C ARG A 221 10.31 -3.66 -6.24
N VAL A 222 11.04 -3.02 -5.34
CA VAL A 222 11.53 -3.61 -4.09
C VAL A 222 11.05 -2.75 -2.93
N GLU A 223 10.37 -3.35 -1.99
CA GLU A 223 9.97 -2.73 -0.72
C GLU A 223 10.71 -3.42 0.41
N THR A 224 11.25 -2.64 1.33
CA THR A 224 11.91 -3.17 2.53
C THR A 224 11.29 -2.58 3.78
N GLY A 225 11.29 -3.35 4.86
CA GLY A 225 10.77 -2.91 6.14
C GLY A 225 11.61 -3.45 7.30
N LYS A 226 12.02 -2.56 8.20
CA LYS A 226 12.69 -2.88 9.45
C LYS A 226 11.80 -2.46 10.62
N THR A 227 11.28 -3.44 11.34
CA THR A 227 10.44 -3.19 12.52
C THR A 227 11.28 -2.84 13.76
N PHE A 228 10.71 -1.98 14.61
CA PHE A 228 11.27 -1.63 15.93
C PHE A 228 10.35 -2.11 17.05
N PHE A 229 9.80 -3.30 16.89
CA PHE A 229 8.88 -3.86 17.87
C PHE A 229 9.59 -4.26 19.16
N LYS A 230 8.88 -4.14 20.27
CA LYS A 230 9.35 -4.60 21.55
C LYS A 230 9.45 -6.13 21.55
N VAL A 231 10.63 -6.66 21.89
CA VAL A 231 10.85 -8.09 22.02
C VAL A 231 10.43 -8.52 23.43
N PRO A 232 9.77 -9.68 23.59
CA PRO A 232 9.44 -10.22 24.91
C PRO A 232 10.66 -10.40 25.79
N ALA A 233 10.53 -10.20 27.10
CA ALA A 233 11.62 -10.39 28.03
C ALA A 233 12.17 -11.83 27.97
N GLY A 234 13.47 -11.97 28.01
CA GLY A 234 14.14 -13.28 27.93
C GLY A 234 14.25 -13.87 26.53
N ILE A 235 13.75 -13.21 25.50
CA ILE A 235 13.88 -13.64 24.10
C ILE A 235 15.02 -12.87 23.43
N ASP A 236 15.94 -13.59 22.80
CA ASP A 236 17.00 -13.00 21.98
C ASP A 236 16.40 -12.48 20.66
N LYS A 237 16.68 -11.22 20.33
CA LYS A 237 16.24 -10.57 19.07
C LYS A 237 16.65 -11.37 17.84
N SER A 238 17.86 -11.91 17.83
CA SER A 238 18.40 -12.64 16.69
C SER A 238 17.67 -13.96 16.43
N THR A 239 17.32 -14.68 17.49
CA THR A 239 16.57 -15.94 17.37
C THR A 239 15.08 -15.74 17.12
N TRP A 240 14.56 -14.55 17.50
CA TRP A 240 13.16 -14.21 17.23
C TRP A 240 12.96 -13.51 15.86
N GLY A 241 14.06 -13.00 15.27
CA GLY A 241 14.08 -12.39 13.97
C GLY A 241 13.61 -10.94 13.93
N GLU A 242 13.69 -10.21 15.03
CA GLU A 242 13.36 -8.79 15.11
C GLU A 242 14.38 -7.90 14.39
N ASP A 243 15.61 -8.36 14.30
CA ASP A 243 16.73 -7.66 13.66
C ASP A 243 16.77 -7.81 12.13
N ARG A 244 15.92 -8.63 11.55
CA ARG A 244 15.88 -8.86 10.11
C ARG A 244 15.14 -7.73 9.36
N VAL A 245 15.48 -7.55 8.09
CA VAL A 245 14.76 -6.70 7.14
C VAL A 245 13.78 -7.55 6.36
N ASN A 246 12.49 -7.17 6.37
CA ASN A 246 11.48 -7.79 5.51
C ASN A 246 11.59 -7.22 4.10
N MET A 247 11.41 -8.05 3.09
CA MET A 247 11.41 -7.62 1.71
C MET A 247 10.14 -8.09 1.00
N LEU A 248 9.60 -7.22 0.14
CA LEU A 248 8.54 -7.51 -0.82
C LEU A 248 9.02 -6.99 -2.18
N PHE A 249 9.02 -7.82 -3.21
CA PHE A 249 9.56 -7.41 -4.50
C PHE A 249 8.87 -8.11 -5.66
N GLY A 250 8.97 -7.51 -6.84
CA GLY A 250 8.47 -8.12 -8.07
C GLY A 250 8.22 -7.13 -9.20
N PRO A 251 7.89 -7.66 -10.39
CA PRO A 251 7.58 -6.88 -11.58
C PRO A 251 6.20 -6.22 -11.49
N ILE A 252 6.11 -5.09 -12.18
CA ILE A 252 4.88 -4.35 -12.46
C ILE A 252 4.83 -4.09 -13.94
N ILE A 253 3.69 -4.37 -14.57
CA ILE A 253 3.41 -4.00 -15.96
C ILE A 253 2.18 -3.09 -15.92
N SER A 254 2.28 -1.94 -16.56
CA SER A 254 1.18 -0.97 -16.64
C SER A 254 0.68 -0.86 -18.07
N PHE A 255 -0.64 -0.82 -18.21
CA PHE A 255 -1.36 -0.52 -19.42
C PHE A 255 -2.20 0.74 -19.22
N LYS A 256 -2.18 1.63 -20.18
CA LYS A 256 -2.99 2.84 -20.20
C LYS A 256 -3.82 2.87 -21.50
N PRO A 257 -4.92 2.12 -21.56
CA PRO A 257 -5.73 2.03 -22.78
C PRO A 257 -6.40 3.36 -23.13
N ILE A 258 -6.73 4.17 -22.12
CA ILE A 258 -7.27 5.53 -22.25
C ILE A 258 -6.70 6.41 -21.14
N ASP A 259 -6.75 7.74 -21.29
CA ASP A 259 -6.13 8.68 -20.34
C ASP A 259 -6.64 8.56 -18.90
N LYS A 260 -7.90 8.19 -18.71
CA LYS A 260 -8.54 8.08 -17.41
C LYS A 260 -8.36 6.71 -16.74
N LEU A 261 -7.88 5.68 -17.46
CA LEU A 261 -7.80 4.31 -16.96
C LEU A 261 -6.38 3.77 -17.05
N SER A 262 -5.84 3.36 -15.92
CA SER A 262 -4.62 2.55 -15.82
C SER A 262 -4.95 1.15 -15.31
N ILE A 263 -4.32 0.14 -15.90
CA ILE A 263 -4.41 -1.26 -15.48
C ILE A 263 -3.00 -1.73 -15.14
N LEU A 264 -2.78 -2.11 -13.88
CA LEU A 264 -1.48 -2.64 -13.47
C LEU A 264 -1.58 -4.15 -13.21
N LEU A 265 -0.66 -4.89 -13.78
CA LEU A 265 -0.41 -6.30 -13.45
C LEU A 265 0.78 -6.33 -12.51
N ILE A 266 0.64 -7.03 -11.39
CA ILE A 266 1.69 -7.16 -10.40
C ILE A 266 1.91 -8.64 -10.07
N ALA A 267 3.17 -9.05 -9.93
CA ALA A 267 3.53 -10.32 -9.31
C ALA A 267 4.53 -10.05 -8.19
N GLN A 268 4.31 -10.64 -7.02
CA GLN A 268 5.08 -10.30 -5.84
C GLN A 268 5.58 -11.53 -5.11
N TRP A 269 6.83 -11.44 -4.65
CA TRP A 269 7.48 -12.36 -3.72
C TRP A 269 7.79 -11.62 -2.44
N LYS A 270 7.85 -12.34 -1.32
CA LYS A 270 8.24 -11.77 -0.02
C LYS A 270 9.20 -12.68 0.73
N THR A 271 10.00 -12.06 1.58
CA THR A 271 10.75 -12.80 2.60
C THR A 271 9.85 -13.06 3.80
N ILE A 272 9.94 -14.25 4.35
CA ILE A 272 9.33 -14.60 5.64
C ILE A 272 10.37 -15.26 6.54
N ARG A 273 10.11 -15.25 7.85
CA ARG A 273 10.95 -15.97 8.81
C ARG A 273 10.93 -17.46 8.53
N ASP A 274 12.09 -18.08 8.49
CA ASP A 274 12.21 -19.55 8.44
C ASP A 274 12.38 -20.05 9.88
N TYR A 275 11.34 -20.69 10.38
CA TYR A 275 11.31 -21.22 11.76
C TYR A 275 11.89 -22.62 11.80
N ALA A 276 12.49 -22.96 12.93
CA ALA A 276 12.91 -24.32 13.21
C ALA A 276 11.73 -25.31 13.14
N PRO A 277 11.97 -26.59 12.87
CA PRO A 277 10.91 -27.61 12.78
C PRO A 277 10.01 -27.61 14.02
N GLY A 278 8.70 -27.62 13.83
CA GLY A 278 7.71 -27.62 14.91
C GLY A 278 7.40 -26.24 15.52
N GLU A 279 8.15 -25.19 15.22
CA GLU A 279 7.96 -23.86 15.82
C GLU A 279 6.69 -23.16 15.30
N LEU A 280 6.25 -23.42 14.07
CA LEU A 280 5.04 -22.81 13.49
C LEU A 280 3.75 -23.11 14.27
N GLN A 281 3.69 -24.26 14.96
CA GLN A 281 2.56 -24.67 15.78
C GLN A 281 2.53 -23.95 17.14
N LYS A 282 3.65 -23.41 17.58
CA LYS A 282 3.75 -22.68 18.87
C LYS A 282 3.11 -21.31 18.79
N PHE A 283 2.83 -20.77 19.95
CA PHE A 283 2.44 -19.36 20.06
C PHE A 283 3.57 -18.47 19.52
N TYR A 284 3.22 -17.50 18.67
CA TYR A 284 4.18 -16.74 17.88
C TYR A 284 5.31 -16.07 18.69
N GLN A 285 5.05 -15.65 19.95
CA GLN A 285 6.07 -15.03 20.82
C GLN A 285 7.16 -16.00 21.26
N THR A 286 6.90 -17.28 21.26
CA THR A 286 7.84 -18.32 21.71
C THR A 286 8.53 -19.05 20.56
N ARG A 287 8.25 -18.68 19.32
CA ARG A 287 8.88 -19.28 18.14
C ARG A 287 10.32 -18.87 18.01
N THR A 288 11.17 -19.80 17.59
CA THR A 288 12.57 -19.54 17.28
C THR A 288 12.86 -19.77 15.82
N LEU A 289 13.76 -18.95 15.26
CA LEU A 289 14.22 -19.11 13.89
C LEU A 289 15.09 -20.36 13.74
N ASP A 290 15.11 -20.90 12.53
CA ASP A 290 16.14 -21.84 12.13
C ASP A 290 17.50 -21.12 12.18
N LYS A 291 18.46 -21.68 12.93
CA LYS A 291 19.81 -21.08 13.09
C LYS A 291 20.60 -21.11 11.77
N SER A 292 20.30 -22.04 10.87
CA SER A 292 20.97 -22.18 9.58
C SER A 292 20.33 -21.29 8.49
N LYS A 293 19.04 -20.95 8.64
CA LYS A 293 18.25 -20.18 7.66
C LYS A 293 17.34 -19.23 8.41
N ARG A 294 17.60 -17.94 8.32
CA ARG A 294 16.76 -16.94 9.01
C ARG A 294 15.53 -16.54 8.21
N ASP A 295 15.67 -16.54 6.90
CA ASP A 295 14.64 -16.08 5.96
C ASP A 295 14.49 -17.04 4.79
N LYS A 296 13.27 -17.13 4.28
CA LYS A 296 12.98 -17.76 3.00
C LYS A 296 12.12 -16.84 2.14
N VAL A 297 12.28 -16.98 0.82
CA VAL A 297 11.46 -16.28 -0.17
C VAL A 297 10.28 -17.15 -0.52
N ILE A 298 9.10 -16.56 -0.50
CA ILE A 298 7.87 -17.21 -0.96
C ILE A 298 7.15 -16.32 -1.97
N PHE A 299 6.39 -16.94 -2.86
CA PHE A 299 5.43 -16.22 -3.69
C PHE A 299 4.34 -15.62 -2.80
N ARG A 300 4.07 -14.32 -2.99
CA ARG A 300 3.07 -13.60 -2.20
C ARG A 300 1.73 -13.54 -2.92
N ARG A 301 1.74 -13.01 -4.14
CA ARG A 301 0.52 -12.84 -4.92
C ARG A 301 0.80 -12.45 -6.37
N VAL A 302 -0.20 -12.69 -7.21
CA VAL A 302 -0.39 -11.99 -8.48
C VAL A 302 -1.68 -11.19 -8.38
N GLY A 303 -1.70 -9.99 -8.97
CA GLY A 303 -2.88 -9.13 -8.89
C GLY A 303 -3.02 -8.21 -10.08
N ILE A 304 -4.24 -7.72 -10.24
CA ILE A 304 -4.63 -6.71 -11.21
C ILE A 304 -5.17 -5.51 -10.42
N VAL A 305 -4.71 -4.33 -10.78
CA VAL A 305 -5.19 -3.06 -10.24
C VAL A 305 -5.82 -2.28 -11.39
N PHE A 306 -7.06 -1.91 -11.23
CA PHE A 306 -7.75 -0.94 -12.10
C PHE A 306 -7.75 0.40 -11.38
N ASP A 307 -7.25 1.41 -12.03
CA ASP A 307 -7.10 2.75 -11.47
C ASP A 307 -7.74 3.76 -12.41
N VAL A 308 -8.82 4.40 -11.99
CA VAL A 308 -9.57 5.38 -12.77
C VAL A 308 -9.41 6.74 -12.12
N THR A 309 -8.87 7.69 -12.88
CA THR A 309 -8.73 9.07 -12.43
C THR A 309 -9.70 9.97 -13.18
N LEU A 310 -10.59 10.61 -12.43
CA LEU A 310 -11.53 11.59 -12.92
C LEU A 310 -11.00 12.98 -12.53
N PRO A 311 -10.53 13.80 -13.49
CA PRO A 311 -10.22 15.18 -13.22
C PRO A 311 -11.56 15.91 -12.97
N ASN A 312 -11.68 16.56 -11.83
CA ASN A 312 -12.77 17.49 -11.56
C ASN A 312 -12.16 18.88 -11.80
N ASN A 313 -12.73 19.64 -12.71
CA ASN A 313 -12.23 20.95 -13.21
C ASN A 313 -12.09 22.00 -12.14
#